data_5f2bd45b001f9934b976db210d04d094
#
_entry.id   5f2bd45b001f9934b976db210d04d094
#
_cell.length_a   1.000
_cell.length_b   1.000
_cell.length_c   1.000
_cell.angle_alpha   90.00
_cell.angle_beta   90.00
_cell.angle_gamma   90.00
#
_symmetry.space_group_name_H-M   'P 1'
#
loop_
_entity.id
_entity.type
_entity.pdbx_description
1 polymer ?
#
loop_
_entity_poly.entity_id
_entity_poly.type
_entity_poly.pdbx_seq_one_letter_code
_entity_poly.pdbx_strand_id
1 'polypeptide(L)' 'MGKATVHTEAMRRAAAAIGGEEALARALQVPAPQARRWVAGDDYPPTDIYHQVLDLLIATGAH' A
#
# COMPACT_ATOMS: atom_id res chain seq x y z
N MET A 1 -4.64 16.95 -5.87
CA MET A 1 -4.92 16.50 -4.51
C MET A 1 -5.56 15.12 -4.56
N GLY A 2 -4.91 14.13 -3.94
CA GLY A 2 -5.40 12.76 -3.94
C GLY A 2 -6.64 12.61 -3.07
N LYS A 3 -7.52 11.70 -3.44
CA LYS A 3 -8.69 11.36 -2.63
C LYS A 3 -8.42 10.07 -1.87
N ALA A 4 -8.81 10.02 -0.62
CA ALA A 4 -8.77 8.79 0.14
C ALA A 4 -9.81 7.82 -0.42
N THR A 5 -9.37 6.65 -0.84
CA THR A 5 -10.21 5.59 -1.36
C THR A 5 -9.93 4.33 -0.55
N VAL A 6 -10.70 3.26 -0.78
CA VAL A 6 -10.39 1.97 -0.15
C VAL A 6 -9.00 1.49 -0.51
N HIS A 7 -8.55 1.76 -1.74
CA HIS A 7 -7.19 1.41 -2.18
C HIS A 7 -6.14 2.20 -1.40
N THR A 8 -6.33 3.51 -1.26
CA THR A 8 -5.43 4.38 -0.50
C THR A 8 -5.36 3.97 0.96
N GLU A 9 -6.51 3.70 1.57
CA GLU A 9 -6.59 3.27 2.96
C GLU A 9 -5.85 1.95 3.16
N ALA A 10 -6.03 0.99 2.27
CA ALA A 10 -5.35 -0.30 2.36
C ALA A 10 -3.83 -0.11 2.27
N MET A 11 -3.37 0.76 1.38
CA MET A 11 -1.94 1.08 1.24
C MET A 11 -1.37 1.69 2.50
N ARG A 12 -2.08 2.65 3.10
CA ARG A 12 -1.64 3.31 4.33
C ARG A 12 -1.57 2.33 5.49
N ARG A 13 -2.58 1.49 5.64
CA ARG A 13 -2.61 0.50 6.71
C ARG A 13 -1.50 -0.53 6.56
N ALA A 14 -1.27 -0.99 5.34
CA ALA A 14 -0.19 -1.94 5.08
C ALA A 14 1.17 -1.32 5.38
N ALA A 15 1.40 -0.08 4.94
CA ALA A 15 2.65 0.63 5.21
C ALA A 15 2.87 0.77 6.72
N ALA A 16 1.84 1.18 7.46
CA ALA A 16 1.94 1.33 8.91
C ALA A 16 2.23 -0.01 9.60
N ALA A 17 1.62 -1.09 9.12
CA ALA A 17 1.76 -2.40 9.73
C ALA A 17 3.17 -2.99 9.56
N ILE A 18 3.85 -2.70 8.45
CA ILE A 18 5.14 -3.31 8.15
C ILE A 18 6.33 -2.33 8.31
N GLY A 19 6.08 -1.12 8.78
CA GLY A 19 7.15 -0.21 9.13
C GLY A 19 7.42 0.94 8.18
N GLY A 20 6.51 1.23 7.25
CA GLY A 20 6.61 2.41 6.40
C GLY A 20 6.55 2.13 4.92
N GLU A 21 6.60 3.19 4.13
CA GLU A 21 6.46 3.15 2.68
C GLU A 21 7.58 2.37 2.00
N GLU A 22 8.80 2.48 2.51
CA GLU A 22 9.93 1.74 1.95
C GLU A 22 9.79 0.25 2.18
N ALA A 23 9.33 -0.14 3.37
CA ALA A 23 9.07 -1.54 3.67
C ALA A 23 7.94 -2.08 2.78
N LEU A 24 6.91 -1.27 2.56
CA LEU A 24 5.82 -1.62 1.65
C LEU A 24 6.34 -1.83 0.24
N ALA A 25 7.18 -0.91 -0.25
CA ALA A 25 7.77 -1.02 -1.58
C ALA A 25 8.56 -2.32 -1.75
N ARG A 26 9.34 -2.70 -0.75
CA ARG A 26 10.09 -3.96 -0.77
C ARG A 26 9.15 -5.17 -0.79
N ALA A 27 8.13 -5.14 0.04
CA ALA A 27 7.17 -6.24 0.12
C ALA A 27 6.43 -6.45 -1.20
N LEU A 28 6.12 -5.37 -1.90
CA LEU A 28 5.43 -5.40 -3.18
C LEU A 28 6.38 -5.49 -4.38
N GLN A 29 7.69 -5.39 -4.14
CA GLN A 29 8.72 -5.41 -5.18
C GLN A 29 8.54 -4.29 -6.20
N VAL A 30 8.25 -3.10 -5.69
CA VAL A 30 8.08 -1.90 -6.52
C VAL A 30 9.04 -0.80 -6.04
N PRO A 31 9.34 0.19 -6.90
CA PRO A 31 10.16 1.33 -6.48
C PRO A 31 9.49 2.12 -5.35
N ALA A 32 10.28 2.61 -4.39
CA ALA A 32 9.75 3.39 -3.28
C ALA A 32 8.94 4.62 -3.73
N PRO A 33 9.35 5.38 -4.77
CA PRO A 33 8.52 6.49 -5.26
C PRO A 33 7.14 6.06 -5.70
N GLN A 34 7.00 4.88 -6.29
CA GLN A 34 5.71 4.36 -6.71
C GLN A 34 4.82 4.06 -5.50
N ALA A 35 5.37 3.42 -4.47
CA ALA A 35 4.63 3.11 -3.26
C ALA A 35 4.15 4.40 -2.57
N ARG A 36 4.98 5.44 -2.56
CA ARG A 36 4.58 6.73 -1.99
C ARG A 36 3.39 7.34 -2.71
N ARG A 37 3.35 7.23 -4.03
CA ARG A 37 2.23 7.77 -4.82
C ARG A 37 0.94 7.06 -4.47
N TRP A 38 0.99 5.76 -4.29
CA TRP A 38 -0.19 4.98 -3.90
C TRP A 38 -0.66 5.35 -2.49
N VAL A 39 0.28 5.50 -1.55
CA VAL A 39 -0.03 5.87 -0.16
C VAL A 39 -0.60 7.28 -0.10
N ALA A 40 -0.09 8.19 -0.93
CA ALA A 40 -0.56 9.58 -0.98
C ALA A 40 -1.93 9.72 -1.66
N GLY A 41 -2.36 8.71 -2.42
CA GLY A 41 -3.61 8.78 -3.17
C GLY A 41 -3.47 9.46 -4.53
N ASP A 42 -2.23 9.71 -4.97
CA ASP A 42 -1.97 10.35 -6.27
C ASP A 42 -2.14 9.37 -7.42
N ASP A 43 -2.10 8.08 -7.13
CA ASP A 43 -2.19 7.05 -8.14
C ASP A 43 -2.89 5.83 -7.54
N TYR A 44 -3.38 4.95 -8.37
CA TYR A 44 -4.04 3.73 -7.92
C TYR A 44 -3.18 2.51 -8.24
N PRO A 45 -3.04 1.56 -7.30
CA PRO A 45 -2.30 0.34 -7.59
C PRO A 45 -3.05 -0.54 -8.58
N PRO A 46 -2.33 -1.32 -9.41
CA PRO A 46 -2.96 -2.36 -10.22
C PRO A 46 -3.68 -3.37 -9.33
N THR A 47 -4.64 -4.08 -9.89
CA THR A 47 -5.45 -5.04 -9.15
C THR A 47 -4.62 -6.12 -8.46
N ASP A 48 -3.60 -6.66 -9.13
CA ASP A 48 -2.73 -7.68 -8.54
C ASP A 48 -1.94 -7.14 -7.35
N ILE A 49 -1.46 -5.90 -7.43
CA ILE A 49 -0.78 -5.24 -6.31
C ILE A 49 -1.75 -5.01 -5.16
N TYR A 50 -2.95 -4.56 -5.46
CA TYR A 50 -3.97 -4.37 -4.43
C TYR A 50 -4.27 -5.66 -3.69
N HIS A 51 -4.37 -6.78 -4.41
CA HIS A 51 -4.57 -8.09 -3.79
C HIS A 51 -3.41 -8.48 -2.88
N GLN A 52 -2.17 -8.19 -3.28
CA GLN A 52 -1.01 -8.42 -2.43
C GLN A 52 -1.07 -7.60 -1.15
N VAL A 53 -1.54 -6.36 -1.25
CA VAL A 53 -1.71 -5.49 -0.08
C VAL A 53 -2.76 -6.07 0.86
N LEU A 54 -3.86 -6.56 0.34
CA LEU A 54 -4.89 -7.20 1.17
C LEU A 54 -4.33 -8.43 1.88
N ASP A 55 -3.52 -9.23 1.19
CA ASP A 55 -2.86 -10.38 1.80
C ASP A 55 -1.91 -9.96 2.92
N LEU A 56 -1.17 -8.87 2.74
CA LEU A 56 -0.31 -8.32 3.78
C LEU A 56 -1.13 -7.91 5.01
N LEU A 57 -2.27 -7.26 4.80
CA LEU A 57 -3.13 -6.83 5.90
C LEU A 57 -3.66 -8.04 6.68
N ILE A 58 -4.04 -9.10 5.99
CA ILE A 58 -4.50 -10.32 6.63
C ILE A 58 -3.36 -10.95 7.42
N ALA A 59 -2.19 -11.07 6.81
CA ALA A 59 -1.02 -11.70 7.44
C ALA A 59 -0.55 -10.94 8.68
N THR A 60 -0.66 -9.61 8.68
CA THR A 60 -0.24 -8.78 9.81
C THR A 60 -1.36 -8.53 10.82
N GLY A 61 -2.58 -8.91 10.50
CA GLY A 61 -3.73 -8.64 11.35
C GLY A 61 -4.16 -7.18 11.37
N ALA A 62 -3.72 -6.39 10.42
CA ALA A 62 -3.95 -4.95 10.39
C ALA A 62 -5.12 -4.53 9.47
N HIS A 63 -6.20 -5.25 9.51
CA HIS A 63 -7.36 -4.99 8.66
C HIS A 63 -8.52 -4.27 9.37
#